data_f5b0e86d7d6323f58ca081f065fa7799
#
_entry.id   f5b0e86d7d6323f58ca081f065fa7799
#
_cell.length_a   1.000
_cell.length_b   1.000
_cell.length_c   1.000
_cell.angle_alpha   90.00
_cell.angle_beta   90.00
_cell.angle_gamma   90.00
#
_symmetry.space_group_name_H-M   'P 1'
#
loop_
_entity.id
_entity.type
_entity.pdbx_description
1 polymer ?
#
loop_
_entity_poly.entity_id
_entity_poly.type
_entity_poly.pdbx_seq_one_letter_code
_entity_poly.pdbx_strand_id
1 'polypeptide(L)'
;MCIRDRFHHPHLSSQTRRERINAMLEEVGLTDAQFPGLLRRYPHEFSGGQRQRIAIARALIVEPDILVLDEPTSALDVTIQKQVITLLQRLQREHGLSYLIITHDVAVVAAMAHDIMVMKDGDVVEAGPADQVLGSPRHPYTRALVKAAA
;
A
#
# COMPACT_ATOMS: atom_id res chain seq x y z
N MET A 1 -6.38 -14.99 3.01
CA MET A 1 -7.48 -14.13 2.55
C MET A 1 -8.85 -14.63 3.05
N CYS A 2 -9.24 -15.85 2.75
CA CYS A 2 -10.55 -16.40 3.16
C CYS A 2 -10.92 -16.26 4.64
N ILE A 3 -9.93 -16.28 5.55
CA ILE A 3 -10.19 -16.19 6.99
C ILE A 3 -10.70 -14.78 7.35
N ARG A 4 -10.07 -13.70 6.88
CA ARG A 4 -10.50 -12.33 7.18
C ARG A 4 -11.88 -12.02 6.61
N ASP A 5 -12.11 -12.33 5.34
CA ASP A 5 -13.41 -12.15 4.69
C ASP A 5 -14.52 -12.96 5.39
N ARG A 6 -14.18 -14.15 5.92
CA ARG A 6 -15.10 -14.97 6.69
C ARG A 6 -15.55 -14.35 8.00
N PHE A 7 -14.69 -13.58 8.67
CA PHE A 7 -15.04 -12.87 9.90
C PHE A 7 -15.89 -11.62 9.63
N HIS A 8 -15.53 -10.85 8.60
CA HIS A 8 -16.24 -9.61 8.28
C HIS A 8 -17.55 -9.84 7.53
N HIS A 9 -17.62 -10.92 6.72
CA HIS A 9 -18.81 -11.27 5.94
C HIS A 9 -19.23 -12.72 6.18
N PRO A 10 -19.68 -13.08 7.41
CA PRO A 10 -19.97 -14.48 7.77
C PRO A 10 -21.16 -15.08 7.00
N HIS A 11 -22.04 -14.24 6.47
CA HIS A 11 -23.25 -14.62 5.73
C HIS A 11 -22.98 -15.02 4.26
N LEU A 12 -21.78 -14.75 3.73
CA LEU A 12 -21.46 -15.08 2.35
C LEU A 12 -21.24 -16.57 2.13
N SER A 13 -21.74 -17.08 1.01
CA SER A 13 -21.49 -18.46 0.57
C SER A 13 -20.01 -18.69 0.23
N SER A 14 -19.56 -19.93 0.21
CA SER A 14 -18.20 -20.28 -0.19
C SER A 14 -17.91 -19.89 -1.64
N GLN A 15 -18.90 -19.97 -2.53
CA GLN A 15 -18.77 -19.56 -3.92
C GLN A 15 -18.61 -18.06 -4.04
N THR A 16 -19.47 -17.26 -3.41
CA THR A 16 -19.40 -15.79 -3.42
C THR A 16 -18.06 -15.29 -2.86
N ARG A 17 -17.57 -15.92 -1.79
CA ARG A 17 -16.23 -15.60 -1.26
C ARG A 17 -15.12 -15.85 -2.27
N ARG A 18 -15.19 -16.96 -3.01
CA ARG A 18 -14.20 -17.29 -4.03
C ARG A 18 -14.23 -16.28 -5.18
N GLU A 19 -15.40 -15.87 -5.60
CA GLU A 19 -15.59 -14.83 -6.63
C GLU A 19 -14.99 -13.49 -6.17
N ARG A 20 -15.26 -13.06 -4.93
CA ARG A 20 -14.67 -11.86 -4.33
C ARG A 20 -13.14 -11.92 -4.25
N ILE A 21 -12.59 -13.08 -3.86
CA ILE A 21 -11.13 -13.27 -3.81
C ILE A 21 -10.52 -13.15 -5.21
N ASN A 22 -11.12 -13.78 -6.22
CA ASN A 22 -10.63 -13.70 -7.58
C ASN A 22 -10.70 -12.27 -8.12
N ALA A 23 -11.83 -11.59 -7.95
CA ALA A 23 -11.99 -10.19 -8.35
C ALA A 23 -10.94 -9.27 -7.69
N MET A 24 -10.69 -9.44 -6.39
CA MET A 24 -9.69 -8.66 -5.67
C MET A 24 -8.25 -8.98 -6.13
N LEU A 25 -7.95 -10.23 -6.47
CA LEU A 25 -6.65 -10.60 -7.02
C LEU A 25 -6.45 -10.03 -8.43
N GLU A 26 -7.47 -10.05 -9.28
CA GLU A 26 -7.44 -9.40 -10.59
C GLU A 26 -7.22 -7.90 -10.47
N GLU A 27 -7.89 -7.27 -9.52
CA GLU A 27 -7.76 -5.83 -9.25
C GLU A 27 -6.34 -5.42 -8.85
N VAL A 28 -5.63 -6.24 -8.09
CA VAL A 28 -4.22 -6.01 -7.78
C VAL A 28 -3.25 -6.53 -8.86
N GLY A 29 -3.78 -6.99 -10.00
CA GLY A 29 -2.98 -7.45 -11.14
C GLY A 29 -2.37 -8.84 -10.96
N LEU A 30 -3.07 -9.73 -10.24
CA LEU A 30 -2.69 -11.12 -10.04
C LEU A 30 -3.79 -12.04 -10.61
N THR A 31 -3.79 -12.24 -11.92
CA THR A 31 -4.77 -13.09 -12.61
C THR A 31 -4.32 -14.55 -12.67
N ASP A 32 -5.27 -15.47 -12.67
CA ASP A 32 -4.96 -16.92 -12.86
C ASP A 32 -4.39 -17.21 -14.25
N ALA A 33 -4.71 -16.38 -15.26
CA ALA A 33 -4.13 -16.46 -16.60
C ALA A 33 -2.62 -16.18 -16.61
N GLN A 34 -2.16 -15.21 -15.80
CA GLN A 34 -0.73 -14.88 -15.68
C GLN A 34 -0.02 -15.80 -14.68
N PHE A 35 -0.73 -16.28 -13.66
CA PHE A 35 -0.19 -17.10 -12.57
C PHE A 35 -1.09 -18.33 -12.32
N PRO A 36 -1.06 -19.34 -13.20
CA PRO A 36 -1.92 -20.52 -13.06
C PRO A 36 -1.76 -21.18 -11.70
N GLY A 37 -2.89 -21.51 -11.06
CA GLY A 37 -2.90 -22.14 -9.75
C GLY A 37 -2.53 -21.21 -8.58
N LEU A 38 -2.64 -19.89 -8.75
CA LEU A 38 -2.29 -18.86 -7.77
C LEU A 38 -2.79 -19.16 -6.34
N LEU A 39 -4.03 -19.59 -6.21
CA LEU A 39 -4.67 -19.87 -4.92
C LEU A 39 -4.13 -21.12 -4.20
N ARG A 40 -3.33 -21.94 -4.88
CA ARG A 40 -2.73 -23.17 -4.32
C ARG A 40 -1.26 -22.99 -3.97
N ARG A 41 -0.65 -21.83 -4.31
CA ARG A 41 0.76 -21.57 -4.08
C ARG A 41 1.02 -21.18 -2.63
N TYR A 42 2.20 -21.53 -2.17
CA TYR A 42 2.72 -21.12 -0.86
C TYR A 42 3.36 -19.72 -0.93
N PRO A 43 3.43 -18.98 0.20
CA PRO A 43 3.99 -17.62 0.23
C PRO A 43 5.42 -17.51 -0.31
N HIS A 44 6.26 -18.52 -0.16
CA HIS A 44 7.64 -18.52 -0.64
C HIS A 44 7.77 -18.66 -2.17
N GLU A 45 6.70 -19.08 -2.85
CA GLU A 45 6.66 -19.21 -4.32
C GLU A 45 6.32 -17.89 -5.02
N PHE A 46 6.09 -16.82 -4.27
CA PHE A 46 5.79 -15.49 -4.79
C PHE A 46 7.00 -14.57 -4.72
N SER A 47 7.18 -13.72 -5.76
CA SER A 47 8.12 -12.61 -5.70
C SER A 47 7.74 -11.58 -4.63
N GLY A 48 8.68 -10.70 -4.26
CA GLY A 48 8.42 -9.61 -3.31
C GLY A 48 7.21 -8.75 -3.71
N GLY A 49 7.16 -8.32 -4.97
CA GLY A 49 6.06 -7.53 -5.50
C GLY A 49 4.72 -8.27 -5.53
N GLN A 50 4.73 -9.57 -5.83
CA GLN A 50 3.50 -10.39 -5.77
C GLN A 50 3.01 -10.54 -4.33
N ARG A 51 3.91 -10.78 -3.37
CA ARG A 51 3.54 -10.82 -1.93
C ARG A 51 2.94 -9.50 -1.47
N GLN A 52 3.50 -8.37 -1.90
CA GLN A 52 2.96 -7.06 -1.58
C GLN A 52 1.56 -6.85 -2.15
N ARG A 53 1.33 -7.22 -3.41
CA ARG A 53 0.00 -7.15 -4.05
C ARG A 53 -1.02 -8.04 -3.32
N ILE A 54 -0.63 -9.25 -2.90
CA ILE A 54 -1.47 -10.14 -2.09
C ILE A 54 -1.77 -9.51 -0.72
N ALA A 55 -0.80 -8.85 -0.09
CA ALA A 55 -1.00 -8.16 1.19
C ALA A 55 -2.01 -7.01 1.06
N ILE A 56 -1.90 -6.20 -0.01
CA ILE A 56 -2.85 -5.15 -0.34
C ILE A 56 -4.25 -5.73 -0.57
N ALA A 57 -4.39 -6.75 -1.43
CA ALA A 57 -5.66 -7.42 -1.69
C ALA A 57 -6.29 -7.98 -0.41
N ARG A 58 -5.48 -8.55 0.49
CA ARG A 58 -5.93 -9.04 1.79
C ARG A 58 -6.45 -7.94 2.71
N ALA A 59 -5.89 -6.75 2.62
CA ALA A 59 -6.35 -5.61 3.40
C ALA A 59 -7.64 -5.02 2.83
N LEU A 60 -7.76 -4.97 1.51
CA LEU A 60 -8.91 -4.38 0.81
C LEU A 60 -10.16 -5.26 0.81
N ILE A 61 -10.03 -6.59 0.90
CA ILE A 61 -11.19 -7.51 0.79
C ILE A 61 -12.25 -7.30 1.88
N VAL A 62 -11.89 -6.62 2.97
CA VAL A 62 -12.81 -6.25 4.05
C VAL A 62 -13.44 -4.87 3.86
N GLU A 63 -13.19 -4.22 2.71
CA GLU A 63 -13.76 -2.92 2.31
C GLU A 63 -13.54 -1.82 3.36
N PRO A 64 -12.28 -1.52 3.73
CA PRO A 64 -11.98 -0.50 4.73
C PRO A 64 -12.11 0.91 4.14
N ASP A 65 -12.45 1.91 4.96
CA ASP A 65 -12.38 3.33 4.59
C ASP A 65 -10.94 3.87 4.69
N ILE A 66 -10.15 3.31 5.60
CA ILE A 66 -8.76 3.72 5.88
C ILE A 66 -7.84 2.51 5.77
N LEU A 67 -6.75 2.67 5.02
CA LEU A 67 -5.70 1.67 4.90
C LEU A 67 -4.39 2.18 5.48
N VAL A 68 -3.86 1.46 6.46
CA VAL A 68 -2.54 1.74 7.05
C VAL A 68 -1.49 0.93 6.31
N LEU A 69 -0.50 1.62 5.75
CA LEU A 69 0.60 1.06 4.97
C LEU A 69 1.92 1.36 5.69
N ASP A 70 2.48 0.34 6.33
CA ASP A 70 3.76 0.43 7.02
C ASP A 70 4.86 -0.12 6.10
N GLU A 71 5.77 0.75 5.67
CA GLU A 71 6.88 0.46 4.76
C GLU A 71 6.45 -0.36 3.50
N PRO A 72 5.43 0.11 2.73
CA PRO A 72 4.80 -0.72 1.71
C PRO A 72 5.72 -1.09 0.54
N THR A 73 6.87 -0.46 0.41
CA THR A 73 7.81 -0.65 -0.72
C THR A 73 9.26 -0.93 -0.32
N SER A 74 9.57 -0.99 0.97
CA SER A 74 10.95 -1.02 1.51
C SER A 74 11.80 -2.22 1.05
N ALA A 75 11.19 -3.35 0.71
CA ALA A 75 11.89 -4.57 0.27
C ALA A 75 11.79 -4.82 -1.24
N LEU A 76 11.45 -3.80 -2.03
CA LEU A 76 11.21 -3.90 -3.46
C LEU A 76 12.27 -3.13 -4.25
N ASP A 77 12.63 -3.65 -5.43
CA ASP A 77 13.41 -2.89 -6.39
C ASP A 77 12.61 -1.68 -6.93
N VAL A 78 13.32 -0.69 -7.47
CA VAL A 78 12.74 0.60 -7.90
C VAL A 78 11.62 0.43 -8.94
N THR A 79 11.73 -0.56 -9.81
CA THR A 79 10.72 -0.81 -10.85
C THR A 79 9.42 -1.34 -10.23
N ILE A 80 9.54 -2.32 -9.36
CA ILE A 80 8.40 -2.92 -8.65
C ILE A 80 7.79 -1.90 -7.66
N GLN A 81 8.62 -1.09 -6.99
CA GLN A 81 8.16 0.00 -6.14
C GLN A 81 7.23 0.97 -6.89
N LYS A 82 7.64 1.43 -8.09
CA LYS A 82 6.80 2.30 -8.93
C LYS A 82 5.48 1.64 -9.31
N GLN A 83 5.50 0.34 -9.64
CA GLN A 83 4.28 -0.40 -9.95
C GLN A 83 3.32 -0.48 -8.75
N VAL A 84 3.84 -0.70 -7.54
CA VAL A 84 3.03 -0.75 -6.31
C VAL A 84 2.46 0.63 -5.99
N ILE A 85 3.22 1.70 -6.14
CA ILE A 85 2.75 3.08 -5.95
C ILE A 85 1.61 3.39 -6.94
N THR A 86 1.80 3.09 -8.22
CA THR A 86 0.76 3.29 -9.25
C THR A 86 -0.51 2.50 -8.93
N LEU A 87 -0.36 1.25 -8.47
CA LEU A 87 -1.49 0.44 -8.02
C LEU A 87 -2.23 1.09 -6.85
N LEU A 88 -1.51 1.52 -5.81
CA LEU A 88 -2.12 2.17 -4.63
C LEU A 88 -2.85 3.47 -5.01
N GLN A 89 -2.27 4.31 -5.88
CA GLN A 89 -2.91 5.52 -6.38
C GLN A 89 -4.20 5.21 -7.15
N ARG A 90 -4.22 4.16 -7.96
CA ARG A 90 -5.41 3.71 -8.68
C ARG A 90 -6.49 3.24 -7.71
N LEU A 91 -6.15 2.34 -6.79
CA LEU A 91 -7.07 1.81 -5.78
C LEU A 91 -7.65 2.93 -4.89
N GLN A 92 -6.84 3.94 -4.54
CA GLN A 92 -7.32 5.09 -3.78
C GLN A 92 -8.43 5.83 -4.51
N ARG A 93 -8.26 6.08 -5.80
CA ARG A 93 -9.27 6.78 -6.62
C ARG A 93 -10.51 5.93 -6.86
N GLU A 94 -10.35 4.64 -7.14
CA GLU A 94 -11.45 3.73 -7.47
C GLU A 94 -12.34 3.41 -6.26
N HIS A 95 -11.74 3.28 -5.07
CA HIS A 95 -12.45 2.94 -3.83
C HIS A 95 -12.68 4.12 -2.87
N GLY A 96 -12.18 5.33 -3.18
CA GLY A 96 -12.28 6.48 -2.27
C GLY A 96 -11.53 6.30 -0.96
N LEU A 97 -10.43 5.55 -0.96
CA LEU A 97 -9.68 5.19 0.26
C LEU A 97 -8.87 6.34 0.81
N SER A 98 -8.79 6.42 2.14
CA SER A 98 -7.80 7.22 2.84
C SER A 98 -6.60 6.35 3.21
N TYR A 99 -5.38 6.86 3.00
CA TYR A 99 -4.15 6.16 3.36
C TYR A 99 -3.42 6.85 4.51
N LEU A 100 -2.97 6.06 5.47
CA LEU A 100 -1.92 6.43 6.41
C LEU A 100 -0.66 5.64 6.01
N ILE A 101 0.32 6.34 5.43
CA ILE A 101 1.55 5.74 4.94
C ILE A 101 2.67 6.06 5.92
N ILE A 102 3.37 5.03 6.40
CA ILE A 102 4.56 5.15 7.21
C ILE A 102 5.73 4.70 6.34
N THR A 103 6.69 5.58 6.10
CA THR A 103 7.87 5.27 5.27
C THR A 103 9.01 6.24 5.55
N HIS A 104 10.22 5.80 5.29
CA HIS A 104 11.43 6.63 5.28
C HIS A 104 11.81 7.11 3.86
N ASP A 105 11.09 6.65 2.83
CA ASP A 105 11.36 6.99 1.43
C ASP A 105 10.63 8.26 1.02
N VAL A 106 11.37 9.36 0.91
CA VAL A 106 10.85 10.68 0.52
C VAL A 106 10.24 10.66 -0.90
N ALA A 107 10.72 9.79 -1.80
CA ALA A 107 10.17 9.69 -3.15
C ALA A 107 8.75 9.07 -3.12
N VAL A 108 8.50 8.10 -2.24
CA VAL A 108 7.16 7.56 -2.00
C VAL A 108 6.24 8.63 -1.43
N VAL A 109 6.73 9.38 -0.44
CA VAL A 109 5.98 10.49 0.17
C VAL A 109 5.61 11.54 -0.89
N ALA A 110 6.58 11.98 -1.70
CA ALA A 110 6.36 12.96 -2.76
C ALA A 110 5.35 12.49 -3.83
N ALA A 111 5.29 11.18 -4.09
CA ALA A 111 4.39 10.61 -5.07
C ALA A 111 2.95 10.44 -4.57
N MET A 112 2.73 10.31 -3.26
CA MET A 112 1.44 9.86 -2.71
C MET A 112 0.82 10.78 -1.66
N ALA A 113 1.61 11.54 -0.91
CA ALA A 113 1.11 12.27 0.23
C ALA A 113 0.42 13.58 -0.17
N HIS A 114 -0.71 13.88 0.48
CA HIS A 114 -1.34 15.20 0.47
C HIS A 114 -0.83 16.03 1.66
N ASP A 115 -0.75 15.39 2.82
CA ASP A 115 -0.20 15.96 4.05
C ASP A 115 0.91 15.07 4.58
N ILE A 116 1.90 15.68 5.22
CA ILE A 116 3.08 15.01 5.76
C ILE A 116 3.21 15.35 7.25
N MET A 117 3.57 14.33 8.01
CA MET A 117 4.00 14.46 9.39
C MET A 117 5.41 13.87 9.51
N VAL A 118 6.39 14.70 9.83
CA VAL A 118 7.78 14.27 10.04
C VAL A 118 7.99 14.01 11.52
N MET A 119 8.45 12.79 11.81
CA MET A 119 8.71 12.33 13.18
C MET A 119 10.21 12.11 13.39
N LYS A 120 10.69 12.46 14.57
CA LYS A 120 12.06 12.19 15.02
C LYS A 120 12.04 11.87 16.52
N ASP A 121 12.69 10.79 16.92
CA ASP A 121 12.84 10.36 18.33
C ASP A 121 11.49 10.25 19.08
N GLY A 122 10.39 9.95 18.36
CA GLY A 122 9.03 9.84 18.90
C GLY A 122 8.22 11.14 18.86
N ASP A 123 8.84 12.28 18.56
CA ASP A 123 8.17 13.59 18.48
C ASP A 123 7.85 13.98 17.03
N VAL A 124 6.74 14.69 16.85
CA VAL A 124 6.42 15.35 15.59
C VAL A 124 7.21 16.64 15.50
N VAL A 125 8.17 16.70 14.55
CA VAL A 125 9.04 17.86 14.38
C VAL A 125 8.56 18.86 13.32
N GLU A 126 7.77 18.36 12.34
CA GLU A 126 7.14 19.21 11.31
C GLU A 126 5.90 18.50 10.76
N ALA A 127 4.84 19.26 10.44
CA ALA A 127 3.66 18.74 9.78
C ALA A 127 3.04 19.83 8.88
N GLY A 128 2.39 19.39 7.80
CA GLY A 128 1.66 20.26 6.88
C GLY A 128 1.47 19.65 5.48
N PRO A 129 0.94 20.46 4.54
CA PRO A 129 0.78 20.05 3.14
C PRO A 129 2.10 19.60 2.53
N ALA A 130 2.04 18.56 1.68
CA ALA A 130 3.23 17.91 1.12
C ALA A 130 4.11 18.87 0.31
N ASP A 131 3.51 19.75 -0.48
CA ASP A 131 4.21 20.77 -1.26
C ASP A 131 5.00 21.74 -0.37
N GLN A 132 4.46 22.12 0.78
CA GLN A 132 5.12 23.00 1.74
C GLN A 132 6.26 22.29 2.48
N VAL A 133 6.00 21.08 3.03
CA VAL A 133 7.00 20.34 3.82
C VAL A 133 8.16 19.87 2.95
N LEU A 134 7.92 19.47 1.71
CA LEU A 134 8.96 19.05 0.78
C LEU A 134 9.64 20.22 0.06
N GLY A 135 8.87 21.24 -0.33
CA GLY A 135 9.39 22.37 -1.11
C GLY A 135 10.08 23.45 -0.27
N SER A 136 9.67 23.62 0.98
CA SER A 136 10.17 24.65 1.89
C SER A 136 10.23 24.17 3.34
N PRO A 137 11.02 23.10 3.62
CA PRO A 137 11.09 22.50 4.94
C PRO A 137 11.67 23.48 5.97
N ARG A 138 11.01 23.59 7.12
CA ARG A 138 11.38 24.54 8.19
C ARG A 138 12.30 23.91 9.22
N HIS A 139 12.04 22.65 9.60
CA HIS A 139 12.84 21.97 10.61
C HIS A 139 14.18 21.47 10.02
N PRO A 140 15.33 21.60 10.74
CA PRO A 140 16.64 21.15 10.25
C PRO A 140 16.68 19.67 9.85
N TYR A 141 15.98 18.80 10.60
CA TYR A 141 15.89 17.37 10.30
C TYR A 141 15.13 17.11 8.99
N THR A 142 14.00 17.78 8.77
CA THR A 142 13.24 17.67 7.50
C THR A 142 14.09 18.13 6.32
N ARG A 143 14.82 19.23 6.46
CA ARG A 143 15.78 19.70 5.43
C ARG A 143 16.84 18.67 5.09
N ALA A 144 17.37 17.99 6.11
CA ALA A 144 18.36 16.95 5.90
C ALA A 144 17.77 15.73 5.16
N LEU A 145 16.54 15.29 5.50
CA LEU A 145 15.85 14.20 4.82
C LEU A 145 15.57 14.53 3.35
N VAL A 146 15.00 15.70 3.07
CA VAL A 146 14.67 16.11 1.70
C VAL A 146 15.95 16.25 0.86
N LYS A 147 17.03 16.82 1.43
CA LYS A 147 18.33 16.94 0.74
C LYS A 147 18.97 15.59 0.44
N ALA A 148 18.81 14.60 1.31
CA ALA A 148 19.37 13.26 1.11
C ALA A 148 18.63 12.47 0.02
N ALA A 149 17.40 12.86 -0.31
CA ALA A 149 16.55 12.22 -1.32
C ALA A 149 16.60 12.92 -2.70
N ALA A 150 17.21 14.09 -2.78
CA ALA A 150 17.38 14.84 -4.03
C ALA A 150 18.61 14.35 -4.80
#